data_645586bdf818f914a8699e91c0917d8c
#
_entry.id   645586bdf818f914a8699e91c0917d8c
#
_cell.length_a   1.000
_cell.length_b   1.000
_cell.length_c   1.000
_cell.angle_alpha   90.00
_cell.angle_beta   90.00
_cell.angle_gamma   90.00
#
_symmetry.space_group_name_H-M   'P 1'
#
loop_
_entity.id
_entity.type
_entity.pdbx_description
1 polymer ?
#
loop_
_entity_poly.entity_id
_entity_poly.type
_entity_poly.pdbx_seq_one_letter_code
_entity_poly.pdbx_strand_id
1 'polypeptide(L)'
;TSLIKLAPIVDLFVTWLKAPDKKTAGDAPFKYNTVPMDAIVAFKHTMDTSNDYLIKNKITKPVIVMMSQHDSIINTQSLVKVFDNALTNPASKIIWYGKLPDGKYSKKVVAKPDYLPELRIKSFAHMSIPFSPDNVWYGKDGKFRYCRNSASAKDVQDCRNDPDVWYGAWGTHDGEHSFARLTYNPYFDWQANQILKVMKSGEQKPRASGIIEKVEPQQKELN
;
A
#
# COMPACT_ATOMS: atom_id res chain seq x y z
N THR A 1 9.15 12.84 -7.79
CA THR A 1 7.80 13.21 -8.32
C THR A 1 7.85 14.10 -9.55
N SER A 2 8.86 14.96 -9.74
CA SER A 2 8.94 15.82 -10.95
C SER A 2 9.21 15.03 -12.24
N LEU A 3 9.98 13.95 -12.19
CA LEU A 3 10.30 13.13 -13.37
C LEU A 3 9.07 12.43 -13.95
N ILE A 4 8.09 12.05 -13.14
CA ILE A 4 6.88 11.38 -13.64
C ILE A 4 6.01 12.30 -14.52
N LYS A 5 6.15 13.62 -14.35
CA LYS A 5 5.46 14.61 -15.22
C LYS A 5 5.98 14.61 -16.65
N LEU A 6 7.23 14.20 -16.84
CA LEU A 6 7.87 14.09 -18.16
C LEU A 6 7.65 12.71 -18.80
N ALA A 7 7.03 11.76 -18.09
CA ALA A 7 6.83 10.40 -18.60
C ALA A 7 6.19 10.35 -20.00
N PRO A 8 5.12 11.13 -20.33
CA PRO A 8 4.54 11.11 -21.67
C PRO A 8 5.50 11.58 -22.79
N ILE A 9 6.45 12.46 -22.45
CA ILE A 9 7.45 12.95 -23.41
C ILE A 9 8.57 11.91 -23.58
N VAL A 10 9.00 11.32 -22.47
CA VAL A 10 10.05 10.30 -22.45
C VAL A 10 9.60 9.03 -23.16
N ASP A 11 8.32 8.69 -23.04
CA ASP A 11 7.70 7.52 -23.68
C ASP A 11 7.84 7.52 -25.22
N LEU A 12 7.87 8.70 -25.83
CA LEU A 12 8.11 8.84 -27.28
C LEU A 12 9.49 8.32 -27.72
N PHE A 13 10.44 8.20 -26.79
CA PHE A 13 11.85 7.86 -27.09
C PHE A 13 12.35 6.62 -26.34
N VAL A 14 11.67 6.22 -25.28
CA VAL A 14 12.13 5.16 -24.37
C VAL A 14 11.00 4.18 -24.07
N THR A 15 11.07 2.98 -24.62
CA THR A 15 10.07 1.92 -24.42
C THR A 15 10.09 1.35 -22.99
N TRP A 16 11.25 1.35 -22.33
CA TRP A 16 11.42 0.72 -21.01
C TRP A 16 12.11 1.64 -20.03
N LEU A 17 11.47 1.94 -18.90
CA LEU A 17 12.14 2.52 -17.74
C LEU A 17 13.10 1.49 -17.11
N LYS A 18 12.68 0.22 -17.10
CA LYS A 18 13.50 -0.91 -16.72
C LYS A 18 13.27 -2.04 -17.73
N ALA A 19 14.24 -2.25 -18.62
CA ALA A 19 14.19 -3.29 -19.63
C ALA A 19 14.20 -4.71 -19.01
N PRO A 20 13.70 -5.72 -19.73
CA PRO A 20 13.81 -7.11 -19.32
C PRO A 20 15.29 -7.50 -19.12
N ASP A 21 15.64 -7.95 -17.93
CA ASP A 21 16.96 -8.46 -17.61
C ASP A 21 16.87 -9.95 -17.25
N LYS A 22 17.51 -10.79 -18.05
CA LYS A 22 17.53 -12.25 -17.84
C LYS A 22 18.44 -12.67 -16.67
N LYS A 23 19.35 -11.78 -16.23
CA LYS A 23 20.37 -12.10 -15.21
C LYS A 23 19.94 -11.82 -13.78
N THR A 24 18.98 -10.94 -13.58
CA THR A 24 18.40 -10.70 -12.26
C THR A 24 17.11 -11.48 -12.10
N ALA A 25 17.22 -12.77 -11.78
CA ALA A 25 16.13 -13.46 -11.10
C ALA A 25 15.76 -12.58 -9.90
N GLY A 26 14.55 -12.05 -9.88
CA GLY A 26 14.14 -11.06 -8.88
C GLY A 26 14.23 -11.66 -7.48
N ASP A 27 14.55 -10.84 -6.50
CA ASP A 27 14.50 -11.21 -5.07
C ASP A 27 13.08 -11.63 -4.62
N ALA A 28 12.10 -11.50 -5.48
CA ALA A 28 10.72 -11.93 -5.26
C ALA A 28 10.21 -12.72 -6.48
N PRO A 29 9.88 -14.02 -6.32
CA PRO A 29 9.51 -14.90 -7.43
C PRO A 29 8.21 -14.52 -8.14
N PHE A 30 7.39 -13.66 -7.53
CA PHE A 30 6.08 -13.24 -8.07
C PHE A 30 6.10 -11.80 -8.59
N LYS A 31 7.26 -11.18 -8.77
CA LYS A 31 7.39 -9.81 -9.21
C LYS A 31 8.00 -9.74 -10.61
N TYR A 32 7.36 -9.01 -11.51
CA TYR A 32 7.97 -8.65 -12.79
C TYR A 32 9.19 -7.74 -12.58
N ASN A 33 10.28 -8.01 -13.28
CA ASN A 33 11.50 -7.22 -13.22
C ASN A 33 11.54 -6.10 -14.28
N THR A 34 10.45 -5.88 -14.99
CA THR A 34 10.36 -4.93 -16.09
C THR A 34 9.38 -3.82 -15.76
N VAL A 35 9.67 -2.62 -16.25
CA VAL A 35 8.79 -1.46 -16.14
C VAL A 35 8.73 -0.78 -17.50
N PRO A 36 7.68 -1.04 -18.32
CA PRO A 36 7.49 -0.34 -19.58
C PRO A 36 7.07 1.13 -19.33
N MET A 37 7.43 2.02 -20.21
CA MET A 37 7.08 3.44 -20.09
C MET A 37 5.58 3.66 -20.21
N ASP A 38 4.87 2.94 -21.09
CA ASP A 38 3.41 2.97 -21.21
C ASP A 38 2.71 2.73 -19.86
N ALA A 39 3.23 1.79 -19.03
CA ALA A 39 2.69 1.53 -17.71
C ALA A 39 2.88 2.73 -16.76
N ILE A 40 3.98 3.46 -16.88
CA ILE A 40 4.23 4.68 -16.10
C ILE A 40 3.29 5.79 -16.52
N VAL A 41 3.05 5.94 -17.83
CA VAL A 41 2.09 6.92 -18.37
C VAL A 41 0.68 6.59 -17.91
N ALA A 42 0.24 5.34 -18.04
CA ALA A 42 -1.08 4.87 -17.58
C ALA A 42 -1.24 5.08 -16.06
N PHE A 43 -0.22 4.78 -15.28
CA PHE A 43 -0.21 5.02 -13.83
C PHE A 43 -0.35 6.51 -13.51
N LYS A 44 0.37 7.38 -14.24
CA LYS A 44 0.23 8.83 -14.07
C LYS A 44 -1.20 9.31 -14.35
N HIS A 45 -1.80 8.89 -15.45
CA HIS A 45 -3.19 9.23 -15.78
C HIS A 45 -4.17 8.78 -14.69
N THR A 46 -3.99 7.56 -14.17
CA THR A 46 -4.81 7.03 -13.07
C THR A 46 -4.65 7.87 -11.81
N MET A 47 -3.42 8.26 -11.47
CA MET A 47 -3.14 9.12 -10.32
C MET A 47 -3.81 10.49 -10.46
N ASP A 48 -3.64 11.14 -11.61
CA ASP A 48 -4.19 12.49 -11.85
C ASP A 48 -5.73 12.44 -11.76
N THR A 49 -6.35 11.48 -12.45
CA THR A 49 -7.82 11.28 -12.44
C THR A 49 -8.34 11.00 -11.03
N SER A 50 -7.67 10.13 -10.28
CA SER A 50 -8.06 9.78 -8.91
C SER A 50 -7.93 10.98 -7.97
N ASN A 51 -6.84 11.74 -8.08
CA ASN A 51 -6.65 12.96 -7.29
C ASN A 51 -7.72 14.00 -7.58
N ASP A 52 -7.98 14.27 -8.85
CA ASP A 52 -9.02 15.21 -9.28
C ASP A 52 -10.38 14.80 -8.76
N TYR A 53 -10.69 13.51 -8.82
CA TYR A 53 -11.94 12.97 -8.30
C TYR A 53 -12.04 13.17 -6.78
N LEU A 54 -11.01 12.82 -6.01
CA LEU A 54 -10.99 12.93 -4.55
C LEU A 54 -11.05 14.38 -4.05
N ILE A 55 -10.50 15.33 -4.82
CA ILE A 55 -10.59 16.77 -4.50
C ILE A 55 -12.01 17.30 -4.71
N LYS A 56 -12.66 16.88 -5.81
CA LYS A 56 -13.97 17.39 -6.24
C LYS A 56 -15.15 16.66 -5.59
N ASN A 57 -14.98 15.41 -5.19
CA ASN A 57 -16.06 14.55 -4.75
C ASN A 57 -15.86 14.07 -3.31
N LYS A 58 -16.97 13.78 -2.65
CA LYS A 58 -16.99 13.18 -1.32
C LYS A 58 -17.34 11.70 -1.41
N ILE A 59 -16.58 10.88 -0.68
CA ILE A 59 -16.81 9.45 -0.61
C ILE A 59 -17.66 9.17 0.63
N THR A 60 -18.88 8.74 0.40
CA THR A 60 -19.89 8.47 1.44
C THR A 60 -19.91 7.02 1.90
N LYS A 61 -19.32 6.10 1.14
CA LYS A 61 -19.18 4.70 1.55
C LYS A 61 -18.08 4.58 2.61
N PRO A 62 -18.17 3.60 3.54
CA PRO A 62 -17.09 3.32 4.47
C PRO A 62 -15.83 2.89 3.71
N VAL A 63 -14.71 3.52 4.01
CA VAL A 63 -13.41 3.23 3.38
C VAL A 63 -12.34 3.17 4.45
N ILE A 64 -11.41 2.23 4.33
CA ILE A 64 -10.19 2.21 5.10
C ILE A 64 -8.99 2.47 4.18
N VAL A 65 -8.14 3.41 4.58
CA VAL A 65 -6.88 3.74 3.91
C VAL A 65 -5.74 3.47 4.87
N MET A 66 -4.67 2.85 4.40
CA MET A 66 -3.48 2.55 5.19
C MET A 66 -2.26 3.12 4.49
N MET A 67 -1.47 3.90 5.21
CA MET A 67 -0.32 4.61 4.66
C MET A 67 0.85 4.62 5.63
N SER A 68 2.08 4.67 5.10
CA SER A 68 3.30 4.90 5.86
C SER A 68 3.88 6.29 5.57
N GLN A 69 4.42 6.94 6.59
CA GLN A 69 5.17 8.19 6.46
C GLN A 69 6.32 8.06 5.47
N HIS A 70 7.01 6.93 5.49
CA HIS A 70 8.23 6.67 4.72
C HIS A 70 7.96 5.88 3.43
N ASP A 71 6.74 6.00 2.87
CA ASP A 71 6.43 5.43 1.56
C ASP A 71 7.28 6.10 0.48
N SER A 72 8.13 5.32 -0.19
CA SER A 72 9.02 5.81 -1.25
C SER A 72 8.35 5.82 -2.64
N ILE A 73 7.14 5.29 -2.75
CA ILE A 73 6.41 5.15 -4.02
C ILE A 73 5.35 6.25 -4.15
N ILE A 74 4.61 6.51 -3.06
CA ILE A 74 3.47 7.41 -3.04
C ILE A 74 3.76 8.59 -2.12
N ASN A 75 3.35 9.79 -2.51
CA ASN A 75 3.40 10.96 -1.63
C ASN A 75 2.26 10.91 -0.60
N THR A 76 2.41 10.06 0.39
CA THR A 76 1.41 9.82 1.43
C THR A 76 1.15 11.05 2.30
N GLN A 77 2.17 11.92 2.49
CA GLN A 77 2.02 13.15 3.26
C GLN A 77 1.02 14.12 2.64
N SER A 78 0.95 14.17 1.31
CA SER A 78 -0.08 14.96 0.62
C SER A 78 -1.43 14.24 0.65
N LEU A 79 -1.44 12.92 0.49
CA LEU A 79 -2.68 12.14 0.38
C LEU A 79 -3.46 12.05 1.69
N VAL A 80 -2.82 12.01 2.85
CA VAL A 80 -3.52 11.90 4.14
C VAL A 80 -4.53 13.03 4.35
N LYS A 81 -4.17 14.26 3.95
CA LYS A 81 -5.07 15.43 4.04
C LYS A 81 -6.21 15.34 3.02
N VAL A 82 -5.91 14.88 1.81
CA VAL A 82 -6.91 14.69 0.74
C VAL A 82 -7.95 13.65 1.18
N PHE A 83 -7.51 12.50 1.66
CA PHE A 83 -8.40 11.44 2.12
C PHE A 83 -9.21 11.85 3.34
N ASP A 84 -8.61 12.54 4.32
CA ASP A 84 -9.36 12.99 5.51
C ASP A 84 -10.51 13.93 5.13
N ASN A 85 -10.31 14.79 4.14
CA ASN A 85 -11.34 15.68 3.61
C ASN A 85 -12.37 14.97 2.71
N ALA A 86 -11.94 13.99 1.91
CA ALA A 86 -12.78 13.29 0.94
C ALA A 86 -13.68 12.23 1.59
N LEU A 87 -13.18 11.52 2.61
CA LEU A 87 -13.90 10.44 3.29
C LEU A 87 -14.89 11.01 4.31
N THR A 88 -16.14 11.21 3.91
CA THR A 88 -17.17 11.80 4.79
C THR A 88 -17.90 10.79 5.66
N ASN A 89 -17.86 9.50 5.33
CA ASN A 89 -18.48 8.47 6.17
C ASN A 89 -17.80 8.40 7.53
N PRO A 90 -18.52 8.49 8.66
CA PRO A 90 -17.95 8.48 10.01
C PRO A 90 -17.28 7.15 10.37
N ALA A 91 -17.67 6.04 9.72
CA ALA A 91 -17.04 4.74 9.91
C ALA A 91 -15.73 4.57 9.14
N SER A 92 -15.43 5.46 8.18
CA SER A 92 -14.14 5.44 7.47
C SER A 92 -12.98 5.63 8.42
N LYS A 93 -11.84 5.00 8.10
CA LYS A 93 -10.59 5.15 8.85
C LYS A 93 -9.41 5.39 7.93
N ILE A 94 -8.44 6.14 8.44
CA ILE A 94 -7.12 6.31 7.85
C ILE A 94 -6.11 5.86 8.90
N ILE A 95 -5.38 4.80 8.61
CA ILE A 95 -4.29 4.30 9.44
C ILE A 95 -3.00 4.89 8.89
N TRP A 96 -2.28 5.58 9.76
CA TRP A 96 -1.00 6.18 9.45
C TRP A 96 0.10 5.57 10.30
N TYR A 97 1.12 5.05 9.65
CA TYR A 97 2.32 4.55 10.32
C TYR A 97 3.43 5.60 10.26
N GLY A 98 3.83 6.13 11.41
CA GLY A 98 4.80 7.18 11.59
C GLY A 98 4.25 8.45 12.22
N LYS A 99 5.01 9.53 12.17
CA LYS A 99 4.60 10.85 12.62
C LYS A 99 3.71 11.51 11.55
N LEU A 100 2.52 11.91 11.92
CA LEU A 100 1.64 12.66 11.03
C LEU A 100 2.30 13.96 10.58
N PRO A 101 2.12 14.38 9.33
CA PRO A 101 2.50 15.72 8.88
C PRO A 101 1.78 16.80 9.68
N ASP A 102 2.35 17.99 9.77
CA ASP A 102 1.73 19.09 10.49
C ASP A 102 0.34 19.42 9.93
N GLY A 103 -0.60 19.58 10.83
CA GLY A 103 -2.00 19.87 10.50
C GLY A 103 -2.98 19.38 11.54
N LYS A 104 -4.25 19.68 11.30
CA LYS A 104 -5.38 19.15 12.07
C LYS A 104 -6.02 18.03 11.28
N TYR A 105 -6.31 16.92 11.94
CA TYR A 105 -6.92 15.74 11.36
C TYR A 105 -8.19 15.37 12.08
N SER A 106 -9.13 14.76 11.37
CA SER A 106 -10.35 14.23 11.98
C SER A 106 -10.07 13.00 12.85
N LYS A 107 -11.05 12.61 13.67
CA LYS A 107 -10.97 11.39 14.49
C LYS A 107 -10.88 10.09 13.67
N LYS A 108 -11.05 10.16 12.36
CA LYS A 108 -10.88 9.01 11.45
C LYS A 108 -9.39 8.68 11.25
N VAL A 109 -8.49 9.64 11.39
CA VAL A 109 -7.05 9.45 11.23
C VAL A 109 -6.47 8.90 12.54
N VAL A 110 -5.90 7.71 12.46
CA VAL A 110 -5.28 7.02 13.59
C VAL A 110 -3.82 6.75 13.26
N ALA A 111 -2.91 7.34 14.02
CA ALA A 111 -1.48 7.12 13.87
C ALA A 111 -0.96 5.99 14.77
N LYS A 112 0.01 5.24 14.25
CA LYS A 112 0.82 4.27 15.00
C LYS A 112 2.29 4.60 14.78
N PRO A 113 3.14 4.50 15.81
CA PRO A 113 4.58 4.66 15.62
C PRO A 113 5.13 3.63 14.65
N ASP A 114 6.11 4.03 13.86
CA ASP A 114 6.84 3.17 12.91
C ASP A 114 8.29 2.94 13.32
N TYR A 115 8.75 3.58 14.39
CA TYR A 115 10.02 3.29 15.03
C TYR A 115 9.80 2.34 16.22
N LEU A 116 10.31 1.10 16.10
CA LEU A 116 10.13 0.02 17.05
C LEU A 116 11.50 -0.66 17.29
N PRO A 117 12.37 -0.04 18.10
CA PRO A 117 13.74 -0.50 18.27
C PRO A 117 13.83 -1.92 18.88
N GLU A 118 12.89 -2.30 19.72
CA GLU A 118 12.78 -3.64 20.29
C GLU A 118 12.56 -4.74 19.23
N LEU A 119 12.04 -4.36 18.05
CA LEU A 119 11.90 -5.23 16.88
C LEU A 119 12.95 -4.95 15.80
N ARG A 120 13.93 -4.08 16.11
CA ARG A 120 14.93 -3.57 15.14
C ARG A 120 14.29 -2.91 13.91
N ILE A 121 13.18 -2.21 14.09
CA ILE A 121 12.49 -1.50 13.03
C ILE A 121 12.72 0.00 13.18
N LYS A 122 13.34 0.61 12.17
CA LYS A 122 13.62 2.05 12.09
C LYS A 122 12.45 2.83 11.49
N SER A 123 11.76 2.23 10.52
CA SER A 123 10.64 2.87 9.81
C SER A 123 9.87 1.84 8.99
N PHE A 124 8.61 2.16 8.64
CA PHE A 124 7.80 1.29 7.81
C PHE A 124 8.00 1.57 6.32
N ALA A 125 8.21 0.52 5.54
CA ALA A 125 8.25 0.58 4.09
C ALA A 125 6.84 0.54 3.47
N HIS A 126 6.72 0.97 2.22
CA HIS A 126 5.50 0.81 1.43
C HIS A 126 4.95 -0.62 1.47
N MET A 127 5.81 -1.61 1.33
CA MET A 127 5.44 -3.02 1.24
C MET A 127 5.19 -3.70 2.60
N SER A 128 5.47 -3.06 3.71
CA SER A 128 5.28 -3.69 5.03
C SER A 128 3.81 -3.82 5.44
N ILE A 129 2.96 -2.91 4.95
CA ILE A 129 1.58 -2.74 5.43
C ILE A 129 0.69 -4.00 5.28
N PRO A 130 0.71 -4.76 4.16
CA PRO A 130 -0.26 -5.83 3.90
C PRO A 130 0.09 -7.20 4.50
N PHE A 131 1.31 -7.41 4.99
CA PHE A 131 1.75 -8.74 5.39
C PHE A 131 1.83 -8.92 6.91
N SER A 132 1.32 -10.07 7.37
CA SER A 132 1.49 -10.51 8.77
C SER A 132 2.94 -10.82 9.10
N PRO A 133 3.38 -10.63 10.37
CA PRO A 133 4.67 -11.14 10.84
C PRO A 133 4.84 -12.66 10.63
N ASP A 134 3.75 -13.41 10.59
CA ASP A 134 3.76 -14.88 10.40
C ASP A 134 3.72 -15.30 8.92
N ASN A 135 3.77 -14.35 7.98
CA ASN A 135 3.76 -14.68 6.56
C ASN A 135 5.01 -15.47 6.19
N VAL A 136 4.81 -16.64 5.57
CA VAL A 136 5.90 -17.60 5.25
C VAL A 136 6.95 -17.04 4.28
N TRP A 137 6.60 -16.01 3.51
CA TRP A 137 7.49 -15.38 2.54
C TRP A 137 8.07 -14.05 3.02
N TYR A 138 7.22 -13.17 3.53
CA TYR A 138 7.54 -11.77 3.84
C TYR A 138 7.48 -11.44 5.33
N GLY A 139 7.11 -12.41 6.18
CA GLY A 139 7.04 -12.24 7.62
C GLY A 139 8.40 -12.06 8.29
N LYS A 140 8.40 -11.97 9.61
CA LYS A 140 9.59 -11.76 10.44
C LYS A 140 10.66 -12.81 10.17
N ASP A 141 10.25 -14.09 10.10
CA ASP A 141 11.11 -15.24 9.82
C ASP A 141 10.86 -15.79 8.40
N GLY A 142 10.36 -14.93 7.52
CA GLY A 142 9.98 -15.29 6.15
C GLY A 142 11.19 -15.62 5.27
N LYS A 143 10.93 -16.39 4.22
CA LYS A 143 11.96 -16.87 3.28
C LYS A 143 12.67 -15.75 2.53
N PHE A 144 12.07 -14.54 2.42
CA PHE A 144 12.62 -13.40 1.71
C PHE A 144 12.99 -12.25 2.64
N ARG A 145 14.28 -12.12 2.89
CA ARG A 145 14.87 -10.90 3.45
C ARG A 145 15.19 -9.95 2.30
N TYR A 146 14.53 -8.82 2.23
CA TYR A 146 14.69 -7.86 1.14
C TYR A 146 15.88 -6.92 1.37
N CYS A 147 17.10 -7.40 1.12
CA CYS A 147 18.35 -6.67 1.34
C CYS A 147 18.70 -5.64 0.26
N ARG A 148 18.05 -5.68 -0.91
CA ARG A 148 18.19 -4.61 -1.92
C ARG A 148 17.42 -3.36 -1.49
N ASN A 149 18.02 -2.59 -0.61
CA ASN A 149 17.39 -1.40 -0.02
C ASN A 149 18.15 -0.12 -0.40
N SER A 150 18.38 0.12 -1.70
CA SER A 150 19.24 1.21 -2.21
C SER A 150 20.72 1.06 -1.84
N ALA A 151 21.14 -0.13 -1.43
CA ALA A 151 22.45 -0.44 -0.91
C ALA A 151 23.42 -0.88 -2.02
N SER A 152 24.72 -0.78 -1.76
CA SER A 152 25.77 -1.33 -2.62
C SER A 152 25.70 -2.87 -2.64
N ALA A 153 26.40 -3.52 -3.57
CA ALA A 153 26.46 -4.98 -3.60
C ALA A 153 27.05 -5.58 -2.31
N LYS A 154 28.01 -4.86 -1.68
CA LYS A 154 28.59 -5.25 -0.41
C LYS A 154 27.55 -5.20 0.71
N ASP A 155 26.80 -4.09 0.82
CA ASP A 155 25.78 -3.91 1.87
C ASP A 155 24.66 -4.94 1.73
N VAL A 156 24.31 -5.35 0.49
CA VAL A 156 23.36 -6.43 0.24
C VAL A 156 23.86 -7.76 0.80
N GLN A 157 25.14 -8.06 0.63
CA GLN A 157 25.73 -9.29 1.15
C GLN A 157 25.83 -9.26 2.68
N ASP A 158 26.26 -8.12 3.24
CA ASP A 158 26.34 -7.91 4.68
C ASP A 158 24.95 -8.09 5.31
N CYS A 159 23.92 -7.46 4.78
CA CYS A 159 22.54 -7.61 5.22
C CYS A 159 22.04 -9.06 5.17
N ARG A 160 22.41 -9.83 4.15
CA ARG A 160 21.99 -11.25 4.04
C ARG A 160 22.58 -12.13 5.13
N ASN A 161 23.78 -11.82 5.54
CA ASN A 161 24.54 -12.61 6.51
C ASN A 161 24.38 -12.12 7.95
N ASP A 162 23.85 -10.92 8.15
CA ASP A 162 23.71 -10.31 9.46
C ASP A 162 22.50 -10.91 10.22
N PRO A 163 22.73 -11.59 11.37
CA PRO A 163 21.64 -12.09 12.21
C PRO A 163 20.89 -10.96 12.93
N ASP A 164 21.52 -9.79 13.09
CA ASP A 164 21.02 -8.64 13.83
C ASP A 164 20.54 -7.50 12.92
N VAL A 165 20.20 -7.84 11.69
CA VAL A 165 19.74 -6.89 10.68
C VAL A 165 18.58 -6.04 11.19
N TRP A 166 18.66 -4.76 10.89
CA TRP A 166 17.57 -3.80 11.12
C TRP A 166 16.67 -3.70 9.89
N TYR A 167 15.44 -3.25 10.10
CA TYR A 167 14.44 -3.11 9.06
C TYR A 167 14.02 -1.66 8.90
N GLY A 168 13.75 -1.25 7.67
CA GLY A 168 13.32 0.12 7.41
C GLY A 168 12.64 0.30 6.05
N ALA A 169 12.31 1.55 5.75
CA ALA A 169 11.83 1.97 4.46
C ALA A 169 12.95 1.92 3.39
N TRP A 170 12.61 2.22 2.15
CA TRP A 170 13.60 2.30 1.07
C TRP A 170 14.68 3.34 1.39
N GLY A 171 15.94 2.94 1.30
CA GLY A 171 17.09 3.82 1.51
C GLY A 171 17.40 4.13 2.97
N THR A 172 16.75 3.45 3.92
CA THR A 172 17.10 3.60 5.34
C THR A 172 18.51 3.09 5.60
N HIS A 173 19.30 3.92 6.26
CA HIS A 173 20.65 3.61 6.77
C HIS A 173 20.92 4.50 7.99
N ASP A 174 21.84 4.12 8.87
CA ASP A 174 22.31 4.93 10.01
C ASP A 174 23.84 4.91 10.19
N GLY A 175 24.54 4.19 9.34
CA GLY A 175 26.01 4.06 9.40
C GLY A 175 26.51 3.00 10.38
N GLU A 176 25.64 2.40 11.19
CA GLU A 176 26.01 1.45 12.24
C GLU A 176 25.47 0.04 11.97
N HIS A 177 24.29 -0.06 11.37
CA HIS A 177 23.58 -1.33 11.19
C HIS A 177 23.40 -1.68 9.71
N SER A 178 23.33 -2.98 9.44
CA SER A 178 22.83 -3.48 8.17
C SER A 178 21.30 -3.35 8.09
N PHE A 179 20.77 -2.93 6.94
CA PHE A 179 19.34 -2.72 6.77
C PHE A 179 18.74 -3.59 5.68
N ALA A 180 17.69 -4.32 6.04
CA ALA A 180 16.71 -4.87 5.10
C ALA A 180 15.49 -3.95 4.98
N ARG A 181 14.75 -4.05 3.86
CA ARG A 181 13.45 -3.41 3.77
C ARG A 181 12.46 -4.15 4.65
N LEU A 182 11.69 -3.41 5.44
CA LEU A 182 10.61 -4.01 6.21
C LEU A 182 9.53 -4.54 5.27
N THR A 183 9.17 -5.81 5.43
CA THR A 183 8.23 -6.52 4.57
C THR A 183 6.97 -6.99 5.30
N TYR A 184 6.89 -6.83 6.60
CA TYR A 184 5.75 -7.23 7.43
C TYR A 184 5.30 -6.10 8.35
N ASN A 185 4.10 -6.22 8.88
CA ASN A 185 3.49 -5.24 9.76
C ASN A 185 3.37 -5.80 11.19
N PRO A 186 4.14 -5.30 12.16
CA PRO A 186 4.00 -5.72 13.56
C PRO A 186 2.61 -5.44 14.16
N TYR A 187 1.87 -4.50 13.61
CA TYR A 187 0.50 -4.17 14.01
C TYR A 187 -0.57 -4.89 13.18
N PHE A 188 -0.23 -5.97 12.47
CA PHE A 188 -1.13 -6.62 11.50
C PHE A 188 -2.48 -7.01 12.10
N ASP A 189 -2.51 -7.67 13.26
CA ASP A 189 -3.75 -8.09 13.91
C ASP A 189 -4.61 -6.90 14.34
N TRP A 190 -3.98 -5.87 14.88
CA TRP A 190 -4.68 -4.64 15.19
C TRP A 190 -5.26 -4.00 13.92
N GLN A 191 -4.47 -3.94 12.84
CA GLN A 191 -4.91 -3.42 11.54
C GLN A 191 -6.06 -4.24 10.98
N ALA A 192 -5.97 -5.57 10.99
CA ALA A 192 -7.03 -6.47 10.54
C ALA A 192 -8.35 -6.22 11.30
N ASN A 193 -8.26 -6.03 12.62
CA ASN A 193 -9.42 -5.67 13.44
C ASN A 193 -10.03 -4.31 13.05
N GLN A 194 -9.22 -3.31 12.66
CA GLN A 194 -9.76 -2.04 12.16
C GLN A 194 -10.45 -2.22 10.80
N ILE A 195 -9.87 -3.04 9.91
CA ILE A 195 -10.46 -3.38 8.60
C ILE A 195 -11.83 -4.02 8.81
N LEU A 196 -11.92 -5.05 9.66
CA LEU A 196 -13.18 -5.74 9.95
C LEU A 196 -14.26 -4.80 10.51
N LYS A 197 -13.89 -3.86 11.39
CA LYS A 197 -14.84 -2.86 11.91
C LYS A 197 -15.41 -1.97 10.82
N VAL A 198 -14.55 -1.50 9.90
CA VAL A 198 -15.00 -0.66 8.78
C VAL A 198 -15.86 -1.46 7.80
N MET A 199 -15.49 -2.70 7.47
CA MET A 199 -16.26 -3.58 6.60
C MET A 199 -17.66 -3.85 7.18
N LYS A 200 -17.75 -4.26 8.43
CA LYS A 200 -19.04 -4.51 9.11
C LYS A 200 -19.94 -3.29 9.16
N SER A 201 -19.37 -2.08 9.25
CA SER A 201 -20.18 -0.85 9.21
C SER A 201 -20.78 -0.55 7.83
N GLY A 202 -20.21 -1.14 6.77
CA GLY A 202 -20.69 -1.03 5.40
C GLY A 202 -21.74 -2.09 5.03
N GLU A 203 -21.91 -3.13 5.83
CA GLU A 203 -22.97 -4.11 5.63
C GLU A 203 -24.32 -3.40 5.80
N GLN A 204 -25.05 -3.24 4.69
CA GLN A 204 -26.42 -2.78 4.77
C GLN A 204 -27.21 -3.83 5.55
N LYS A 205 -28.00 -3.41 6.54
CA LYS A 205 -29.05 -4.29 7.11
C LYS A 205 -29.75 -4.96 5.93
N PRO A 206 -29.99 -6.30 5.95
CA PRO A 206 -30.72 -6.96 4.89
C PRO A 206 -31.98 -6.13 4.64
N ARG A 207 -32.20 -5.70 3.38
CA ARG A 207 -33.50 -5.15 3.01
C ARG A 207 -34.49 -6.21 3.44
N ALA A 208 -35.39 -5.86 4.36
CA ALA A 208 -36.53 -6.71 4.67
C ALA A 208 -37.07 -7.19 3.33
N SER A 209 -37.07 -8.50 3.13
CA SER A 209 -37.50 -9.12 1.87
C SER A 209 -38.88 -8.62 1.53
N GLY A 210 -38.92 -7.63 0.64
CA GLY A 210 -40.13 -7.29 -0.05
C GLY A 210 -40.58 -8.57 -0.75
N ILE A 211 -41.79 -8.97 -0.45
CA ILE A 211 -42.53 -10.09 -0.98
C ILE A 211 -42.14 -10.29 -2.44
N ILE A 212 -41.53 -11.42 -2.76
CA ILE A 212 -41.42 -11.89 -4.14
C ILE A 212 -42.83 -12.32 -4.51
N GLU A 213 -43.54 -11.44 -5.23
CA GLU A 213 -44.79 -11.80 -5.88
C GLU A 213 -44.50 -12.99 -6.81
N LYS A 214 -45.10 -14.15 -6.49
CA LYS A 214 -45.00 -15.34 -7.33
C LYS A 214 -45.54 -15.00 -8.70
N VAL A 215 -44.68 -14.90 -9.68
CA VAL A 215 -45.06 -14.89 -11.10
C VAL A 215 -45.52 -16.32 -11.41
N GLU A 216 -46.84 -16.53 -11.53
CA GLU A 216 -47.39 -17.79 -12.06
C GLU A 216 -46.97 -17.94 -13.53
N PRO A 217 -46.54 -19.16 -13.91
CA PRO A 217 -46.18 -19.41 -15.30
C PRO A 217 -47.45 -19.44 -16.14
N GLN A 218 -47.58 -18.54 -17.09
CA GLN A 218 -48.61 -18.62 -18.14
C GLN A 218 -48.35 -19.85 -19.00
N GLN A 219 -49.21 -20.90 -18.85
CA GLN A 219 -49.28 -21.98 -19.79
C GLN A 219 -49.75 -21.42 -21.15
N LYS A 220 -48.89 -21.43 -22.14
CA LYS A 220 -49.30 -21.30 -23.54
C LYS A 220 -49.87 -22.63 -23.99
N GLU A 221 -51.18 -22.70 -24.15
CA GLU A 221 -51.82 -23.74 -24.94
C GLU A 221 -51.39 -23.60 -26.40
N LEU A 222 -50.80 -24.64 -26.92
CA LEU A 222 -50.56 -24.85 -28.35
C LEU A 222 -51.79 -25.58 -28.94
N ASN A 223 -52.54 -24.88 -29.76
CA ASN A 223 -53.40 -25.47 -30.78
C ASN A 223 -52.71 -25.39 -32.13
#